data_e04b52386b9c15ee02f8091f0d8139f5
#
_entry.id   e04b52386b9c15ee02f8091f0d8139f5
#
_cell.length_a   1.000
_cell.length_b   1.000
_cell.length_c   1.000
_cell.angle_alpha   90.00
_cell.angle_beta   90.00
_cell.angle_gamma   90.00
#
_symmetry.space_group_name_H-M   'P 1'
#
loop_
_entity.id
_entity.type
_entity.pdbx_description
1 polymer ?
#
loop_
_entity_poly.entity_id
_entity_poly.type
_entity_poly.pdbx_seq_one_letter_code
_entity_poly.pdbx_strand_id
1 'polypeptide(L)'
;MPDTCWLYRLRDNAASFAGGSNTRFTSSNICDYIAFDDNTKTLFLWELKSTQGTSLSFWREDFEVKGKHQTFMIKKNQILGLKEASQHMLVGGFLINFRNENNDTFFILIDDFLDMTNELNKKSFNIDDLKANNAIPVYSSKARTRYTYNIGKLIKETHL
;
A
#
# COMPACT_ATOMS: atom_id res chain seq x y z
N MET A 1 17.86 6.28 1.33
CA MET A 1 16.89 7.03 2.15
C MET A 1 17.46 8.41 2.36
N PRO A 2 16.69 9.50 2.24
CA PRO A 2 17.18 10.83 2.63
C PRO A 2 17.51 10.85 4.14
N ASP A 3 18.57 11.56 4.54
CA ASP A 3 18.98 11.68 5.94
C ASP A 3 17.92 12.37 6.82
N THR A 4 16.96 13.03 6.18
CA THR A 4 15.80 13.73 6.78
C THR A 4 14.56 12.88 6.95
N CYS A 5 14.61 11.60 6.57
CA CYS A 5 13.45 10.72 6.64
C CYS A 5 13.72 9.53 7.56
N TRP A 6 12.90 9.40 8.59
CA TRP A 6 12.88 8.22 9.45
C TRP A 6 11.88 7.19 8.89
N LEU A 7 12.28 5.92 8.85
CA LEU A 7 11.45 4.82 8.36
C LEU A 7 11.39 3.71 9.39
N TYR A 8 10.19 3.27 9.70
CA TYR A 8 9.96 2.15 10.60
C TYR A 8 9.04 1.11 9.95
N ARG A 9 9.50 -0.14 9.90
CA ARG A 9 8.68 -1.28 9.45
C ARG A 9 7.86 -1.81 10.63
N LEU A 10 6.56 -1.85 10.46
CA LEU A 10 5.67 -2.54 11.38
C LEU A 10 5.87 -4.06 11.23
N ARG A 11 6.04 -4.75 12.34
CA ARG A 11 6.16 -6.21 12.34
C ARG A 11 4.77 -6.81 12.25
N ASP A 12 4.59 -7.77 11.34
CA ASP A 12 3.45 -8.65 11.40
C ASP A 12 3.51 -9.41 12.73
N ASN A 13 2.42 -9.38 13.49
CA ASN A 13 2.29 -10.23 14.66
C ASN A 13 2.20 -11.67 14.15
N ALA A 14 3.35 -12.33 14.00
CA ALA A 14 3.39 -13.74 13.73
C ALA A 14 2.62 -14.43 14.86
N ALA A 15 1.53 -15.10 14.52
CA ALA A 15 0.89 -16.03 15.44
C ALA A 15 1.99 -16.97 15.92
N SER A 16 2.28 -16.93 17.22
CA SER A 16 3.27 -17.81 17.82
C SER A 16 2.90 -19.25 17.49
N PHE A 17 3.77 -19.97 16.79
CA PHE A 17 3.66 -21.40 16.50
C PHE A 17 3.84 -22.27 17.76
N ALA A 18 3.78 -21.68 18.95
CA ALA A 18 3.72 -22.40 20.19
C ALA A 18 2.31 -22.97 20.37
N GLY A 19 2.14 -24.26 20.12
CA GLY A 19 0.90 -25.01 20.25
C GLY A 19 0.28 -24.84 21.64
N GLY A 20 -0.66 -23.93 21.76
CA GLY A 20 -1.50 -23.68 22.92
C GLY A 20 -2.79 -23.01 22.48
N SER A 21 -3.91 -23.48 23.03
CA SER A 21 -5.28 -23.15 22.68
C SER A 21 -5.72 -21.68 22.92
N ASN A 22 -4.82 -20.72 23.00
CA ASN A 22 -5.09 -19.29 23.14
C ASN A 22 -4.58 -18.55 21.91
N THR A 23 -5.31 -18.65 20.78
CA THR A 23 -5.18 -17.73 19.66
C THR A 23 -5.68 -16.35 20.11
N ARG A 24 -4.78 -15.50 20.60
CA ARG A 24 -5.06 -14.09 20.71
C ARG A 24 -5.23 -13.54 19.30
N PHE A 25 -6.42 -13.09 18.97
CA PHE A 25 -6.66 -12.31 17.76
C PHE A 25 -5.89 -10.99 17.89
N THR A 26 -4.73 -10.92 17.27
CA THR A 26 -4.02 -9.66 17.12
C THR A 26 -4.63 -8.91 15.94
N SER A 27 -4.97 -7.64 16.12
CA SER A 27 -5.42 -6.79 15.03
C SER A 27 -4.34 -6.72 13.97
N SER A 28 -4.70 -6.89 12.69
CA SER A 28 -3.77 -6.73 11.59
C SER A 28 -3.38 -5.25 11.46
N ASN A 29 -2.11 -4.99 11.15
CA ASN A 29 -1.64 -3.63 10.85
C ASN A 29 -2.41 -3.07 9.64
N ILE A 30 -2.63 -1.76 9.65
CA ILE A 30 -3.25 -1.04 8.53
C ILE A 30 -2.24 -0.72 7.42
N CYS A 31 -0.95 -0.76 7.73
CA CYS A 31 0.16 -0.51 6.80
C CYS A 31 1.39 -1.32 7.21
N ASP A 32 2.36 -1.44 6.30
CA ASP A 32 3.63 -2.14 6.52
C ASP A 32 4.71 -1.21 7.05
N TYR A 33 4.67 0.07 6.69
CA TYR A 33 5.70 1.06 7.05
C TYR A 33 5.08 2.37 7.51
N ILE A 34 5.73 2.95 8.50
CA ILE A 34 5.56 4.34 8.90
C ILE A 34 6.83 5.09 8.52
N ALA A 35 6.70 6.21 7.83
CA ALA A 35 7.81 7.09 7.54
C ALA A 35 7.51 8.52 8.01
N PHE A 36 8.52 9.22 8.51
CA PHE A 36 8.41 10.60 8.91
C PHE A 36 9.47 11.43 8.20
N ASP A 37 9.05 12.48 7.51
CA ASP A 37 9.95 13.42 6.86
C ASP A 37 10.13 14.67 7.71
N ASP A 38 11.38 14.89 8.16
CA ASP A 38 11.74 16.02 9.02
C ASP A 38 11.56 17.37 8.34
N ASN A 39 11.70 17.45 7.03
CA ASN A 39 11.60 18.71 6.30
C ASN A 39 10.15 19.22 6.24
N THR A 40 9.24 18.33 5.93
CA THR A 40 7.82 18.66 5.74
C THR A 40 6.98 18.43 6.99
N LYS A 41 7.58 17.78 8.02
CA LYS A 41 6.88 17.35 9.25
C LYS A 41 5.69 16.45 8.96
N THR A 42 5.81 15.62 7.91
CA THR A 42 4.74 14.76 7.44
C THR A 42 4.98 13.32 7.88
N LEU A 43 3.91 12.70 8.36
CA LEU A 43 3.86 11.27 8.67
C LEU A 43 3.19 10.52 7.52
N PHE A 44 3.91 9.54 6.98
CA PHE A 44 3.45 8.66 5.91
C PHE A 44 3.11 7.27 6.44
N LEU A 45 2.05 6.69 5.90
CA LEU A 45 1.63 5.31 6.16
C LEU A 45 1.60 4.56 4.82
N TRP A 46 2.50 3.61 4.64
CA TRP A 46 2.64 2.86 3.39
C TRP A 46 2.30 1.39 3.57
N GLU A 47 1.31 0.95 2.84
CA GLU A 47 1.00 -0.47 2.67
C GLU A 47 1.65 -0.96 1.37
N LEU A 48 2.44 -2.02 1.45
CA LEU A 48 3.16 -2.59 0.32
C LEU A 48 2.39 -3.74 -0.31
N LYS A 49 2.25 -3.68 -1.62
CA LYS A 49 1.65 -4.76 -2.41
C LYS A 49 2.56 -5.13 -3.57
N SER A 50 2.69 -6.43 -3.84
CA SER A 50 3.41 -6.89 -5.01
C SER A 50 2.71 -8.04 -5.69
N THR A 51 2.80 -8.10 -7.03
CA THR A 51 2.24 -9.17 -7.83
C THR A 51 3.20 -9.58 -8.95
N GLN A 52 3.15 -10.86 -9.34
CA GLN A 52 3.75 -11.33 -10.59
C GLN A 52 2.74 -11.28 -11.75
N GLY A 53 1.47 -11.08 -11.42
CA GLY A 53 0.41 -10.92 -12.40
C GLY A 53 0.33 -9.50 -12.96
N THR A 54 -0.65 -9.27 -13.81
CA THR A 54 -0.90 -7.99 -14.48
C THR A 54 -1.89 -7.09 -13.73
N SER A 55 -2.53 -7.61 -12.68
CA SER A 55 -3.56 -6.88 -11.92
C SER A 55 -3.59 -7.28 -10.45
N LEU A 56 -4.16 -6.42 -9.62
CA LEU A 56 -4.41 -6.66 -8.20
C LEU A 56 -5.90 -6.54 -7.90
N SER A 57 -6.45 -7.50 -7.15
CA SER A 57 -7.82 -7.43 -6.65
C SER A 57 -7.90 -6.54 -5.41
N PHE A 58 -9.02 -5.85 -5.27
CA PHE A 58 -9.26 -4.95 -4.14
C PHE A 58 -10.67 -5.16 -3.56
N TRP A 59 -10.80 -4.92 -2.27
CA TRP A 59 -12.09 -4.91 -1.60
C TRP A 59 -12.86 -3.62 -1.93
N ARG A 60 -14.17 -3.78 -2.15
CA ARG A 60 -15.16 -2.71 -2.18
C ARG A 60 -16.46 -3.26 -1.60
N GLU A 61 -17.25 -2.41 -0.95
CA GLU A 61 -18.43 -2.85 -0.20
C GLU A 61 -19.43 -3.65 -1.05
N ASP A 62 -19.69 -3.21 -2.28
CA ASP A 62 -20.58 -3.88 -3.24
C ASP A 62 -20.05 -5.23 -3.77
N PHE A 63 -18.78 -5.55 -3.50
CA PHE A 63 -18.19 -6.85 -3.85
C PHE A 63 -18.41 -7.91 -2.78
N GLU A 64 -18.83 -7.52 -1.57
CA GLU A 64 -19.11 -8.46 -0.49
C GLU A 64 -20.34 -9.31 -0.82
N VAL A 65 -20.17 -10.63 -0.80
CA VAL A 65 -21.26 -11.59 -0.96
C VAL A 65 -21.54 -12.22 0.40
N LYS A 66 -22.75 -11.99 0.91
CA LYS A 66 -23.20 -12.52 2.20
C LYS A 66 -23.02 -14.04 2.27
N GLY A 67 -22.36 -14.53 3.31
CA GLY A 67 -22.14 -15.97 3.52
C GLY A 67 -21.00 -16.58 2.71
N LYS A 68 -20.24 -15.81 1.92
CA LYS A 68 -19.05 -16.28 1.21
C LYS A 68 -17.79 -15.61 1.74
N HIS A 69 -16.78 -16.42 2.05
CA HIS A 69 -15.43 -15.91 2.34
C HIS A 69 -14.78 -15.50 1.02
N GLN A 70 -14.42 -14.21 0.91
CA GLN A 70 -13.75 -13.65 -0.26
C GLN A 70 -12.38 -13.11 0.17
N THR A 71 -11.37 -13.39 -0.65
CA THR A 71 -10.01 -12.88 -0.45
C THR A 71 -9.70 -11.83 -1.51
N PHE A 72 -9.20 -10.69 -1.07
CA PHE A 72 -8.70 -9.61 -1.92
C PHE A 72 -7.23 -9.36 -1.60
N MET A 73 -6.44 -9.00 -2.59
CA MET A 73 -5.04 -8.63 -2.39
C MET A 73 -4.92 -7.34 -1.58
N ILE A 74 -5.80 -6.37 -1.85
CA ILE A 74 -5.97 -5.17 -1.02
C ILE A 74 -7.23 -5.35 -0.17
N LYS A 75 -7.03 -5.44 1.14
CA LYS A 75 -8.05 -5.84 2.10
C LYS A 75 -8.84 -4.65 2.64
N LYS A 76 -10.07 -4.93 3.09
CA LYS A 76 -10.97 -3.96 3.72
C LYS A 76 -10.31 -3.15 4.85
N ASN A 77 -9.69 -3.83 5.80
CA ASN A 77 -9.06 -3.17 6.96
C ASN A 77 -7.93 -2.21 6.56
N GLN A 78 -7.16 -2.52 5.50
CA GLN A 78 -6.10 -1.66 4.99
C GLN A 78 -6.69 -0.41 4.34
N ILE A 79 -7.72 -0.56 3.51
CA ILE A 79 -8.41 0.55 2.85
C ILE A 79 -9.05 1.48 3.89
N LEU A 80 -9.83 0.92 4.82
CA LEU A 80 -10.53 1.71 5.83
C LEU A 80 -9.57 2.37 6.81
N GLY A 81 -8.51 1.68 7.22
CA GLY A 81 -7.51 2.25 8.13
C GLY A 81 -6.71 3.38 7.51
N LEU A 82 -6.29 3.25 6.24
CA LEU A 82 -5.61 4.33 5.53
C LEU A 82 -6.56 5.52 5.26
N LYS A 83 -7.83 5.25 4.94
CA LYS A 83 -8.86 6.29 4.79
C LYS A 83 -9.06 7.06 6.09
N GLU A 84 -9.17 6.38 7.22
CA GLU A 84 -9.29 7.02 8.52
C GLU A 84 -8.06 7.88 8.82
N ALA A 85 -6.85 7.35 8.56
CA ALA A 85 -5.61 8.09 8.75
C ALA A 85 -5.55 9.38 7.90
N SER A 86 -6.02 9.36 6.66
CA SER A 86 -6.05 10.56 5.79
C SER A 86 -6.95 11.66 6.35
N GLN A 87 -8.02 11.30 7.05
CA GLN A 87 -8.90 12.27 7.74
C GLN A 87 -8.20 13.00 8.90
N HIS A 88 -7.10 12.44 9.40
CA HIS A 88 -6.25 13.02 10.43
C HIS A 88 -4.95 13.63 9.88
N MET A 89 -4.96 14.03 8.59
CA MET A 89 -3.84 14.65 7.89
C MET A 89 -2.58 13.76 7.78
N LEU A 90 -2.71 12.44 7.95
CA LEU A 90 -1.63 11.51 7.67
C LEU A 90 -1.63 11.15 6.19
N VAL A 91 -0.47 11.07 5.59
CA VAL A 91 -0.33 10.73 4.17
C VAL A 91 -0.27 9.22 4.00
N GLY A 92 -1.43 8.61 3.77
CA GLY A 92 -1.57 7.17 3.58
C GLY A 92 -1.71 6.74 2.12
N GLY A 93 -1.19 5.56 1.79
CA GLY A 93 -1.36 5.01 0.44
C GLY A 93 -0.75 3.63 0.24
N PHE A 94 -0.91 3.16 -0.99
CA PHE A 94 -0.40 1.85 -1.41
C PHE A 94 0.84 2.01 -2.28
N LEU A 95 1.92 1.33 -1.89
CA LEU A 95 3.11 1.16 -2.70
C LEU A 95 3.00 -0.17 -3.43
N ILE A 96 2.76 -0.12 -4.74
CA ILE A 96 2.39 -1.27 -5.57
C ILE A 96 3.52 -1.60 -6.52
N ASN A 97 4.04 -2.82 -6.44
CA ASN A 97 5.08 -3.33 -7.32
C ASN A 97 4.55 -4.46 -8.22
N PHE A 98 4.65 -4.25 -9.53
CA PHE A 98 4.49 -5.30 -10.52
C PHE A 98 5.86 -5.90 -10.81
N ARG A 99 6.05 -7.16 -10.39
CA ARG A 99 7.33 -7.89 -10.58
C ARG A 99 7.48 -8.38 -12.02
N ASN A 100 7.34 -7.45 -12.96
CA ASN A 100 7.59 -7.65 -14.38
C ASN A 100 9.06 -7.32 -14.71
N GLU A 101 9.44 -7.40 -15.97
CA GLU A 101 10.81 -7.14 -16.45
C GLU A 101 11.31 -5.75 -16.07
N ASN A 102 10.42 -4.76 -16.05
CA ASN A 102 10.73 -3.36 -15.72
C ASN A 102 10.69 -3.06 -14.22
N ASN A 103 10.18 -4.00 -13.39
CA ASN A 103 9.92 -3.78 -11.97
C ASN A 103 9.07 -2.53 -11.73
N ASP A 104 7.99 -2.39 -12.50
CA ASP A 104 7.13 -1.23 -12.45
C ASP A 104 6.53 -1.06 -11.05
N THR A 105 6.80 0.09 -10.46
CA THR A 105 6.37 0.40 -9.09
C THR A 105 5.67 1.75 -9.05
N PHE A 106 4.53 1.80 -8.37
CA PHE A 106 3.70 3.00 -8.25
C PHE A 106 3.31 3.23 -6.80
N PHE A 107 3.20 4.48 -6.42
CA PHE A 107 2.52 4.88 -5.19
C PHE A 107 1.21 5.57 -5.54
N ILE A 108 0.14 5.16 -4.89
CA ILE A 108 -1.16 5.82 -5.02
C ILE A 108 -1.66 6.23 -3.64
N LEU A 109 -2.01 7.50 -3.49
CA LEU A 109 -2.64 8.02 -2.28
C LEU A 109 -3.97 7.32 -2.03
N ILE A 110 -4.36 7.18 -0.77
CA ILE A 110 -5.61 6.50 -0.42
C ILE A 110 -6.84 7.16 -1.05
N ASP A 111 -6.87 8.49 -1.15
CA ASP A 111 -8.00 9.20 -1.72
C ASP A 111 -8.09 8.97 -3.24
N ASP A 112 -6.98 9.06 -3.98
CA ASP A 112 -6.91 8.70 -5.41
C ASP A 112 -7.25 7.22 -5.65
N PHE A 113 -6.82 6.34 -4.75
CA PHE A 113 -7.18 4.92 -4.80
C PHE A 113 -8.68 4.68 -4.64
N LEU A 114 -9.31 5.39 -3.71
CA LEU A 114 -10.76 5.30 -3.51
C LEU A 114 -11.53 5.83 -4.71
N ASP A 115 -11.12 6.97 -5.27
CA ASP A 115 -11.72 7.53 -6.48
C ASP A 115 -11.59 6.55 -7.66
N MET A 116 -10.39 6.04 -7.91
CA MET A 116 -10.14 5.01 -8.93
C MET A 116 -11.06 3.80 -8.75
N THR A 117 -11.08 3.22 -7.56
CA THR A 117 -11.82 1.97 -7.32
C THR A 117 -13.34 2.16 -7.36
N ASN A 118 -13.85 3.35 -7.04
CA ASN A 118 -15.27 3.67 -7.16
C ASN A 118 -15.72 3.78 -8.62
N GLU A 119 -14.85 4.20 -9.52
CA GLU A 119 -15.15 4.35 -10.95
C GLU A 119 -14.99 3.04 -11.73
N LEU A 120 -14.19 2.11 -11.22
CA LEU A 120 -13.93 0.84 -11.91
C LEU A 120 -15.14 -0.12 -11.85
N ASN A 121 -15.59 -0.61 -13.02
CA ASN A 121 -16.60 -1.64 -13.14
C ASN A 121 -16.03 -3.07 -13.05
N LYS A 122 -14.87 -3.23 -12.45
CA LYS A 122 -14.16 -4.51 -12.30
C LYS A 122 -13.56 -4.64 -10.90
N LYS A 123 -13.25 -5.88 -10.49
CA LYS A 123 -12.77 -6.21 -9.12
C LYS A 123 -11.25 -6.19 -8.98
N SER A 124 -10.55 -5.70 -9.99
CA SER A 124 -9.09 -5.57 -9.99
C SER A 124 -8.68 -4.38 -10.85
N PHE A 125 -7.49 -3.83 -10.56
CA PHE A 125 -6.88 -2.77 -11.34
C PHE A 125 -5.52 -3.22 -11.88
N ASN A 126 -5.05 -2.58 -12.92
CA ASN A 126 -3.76 -2.81 -13.56
C ASN A 126 -2.91 -1.53 -13.61
N ILE A 127 -1.77 -1.58 -14.28
CA ILE A 127 -0.86 -0.43 -14.43
C ILE A 127 -1.52 0.75 -15.14
N ASP A 128 -2.35 0.50 -16.15
CA ASP A 128 -3.01 1.58 -16.92
C ASP A 128 -4.05 2.30 -16.04
N ASP A 129 -4.79 1.55 -15.22
CA ASP A 129 -5.71 2.14 -14.25
C ASP A 129 -4.97 3.06 -13.26
N LEU A 130 -3.80 2.63 -12.75
CA LEU A 130 -2.98 3.43 -11.84
C LEU A 130 -2.49 4.72 -12.51
N LYS A 131 -1.96 4.62 -13.74
CA LYS A 131 -1.48 5.78 -14.51
C LYS A 131 -2.59 6.79 -14.81
N ALA A 132 -3.80 6.31 -15.04
CA ALA A 132 -4.97 7.16 -15.29
C ALA A 132 -5.48 7.86 -14.03
N ASN A 133 -5.08 7.43 -12.83
CA ASN A 133 -5.61 7.89 -11.55
C ASN A 133 -4.52 8.44 -10.60
N ASN A 134 -3.66 9.30 -11.10
CA ASN A 134 -2.65 10.06 -10.34
C ASN A 134 -1.61 9.21 -9.58
N ALA A 135 -1.47 7.93 -9.89
CA ALA A 135 -0.44 7.14 -9.24
C ALA A 135 0.97 7.63 -9.62
N ILE A 136 1.80 7.84 -8.62
CA ILE A 136 3.16 8.36 -8.75
C ILE A 136 4.11 7.20 -9.09
N PRO A 137 4.83 7.23 -10.22
CA PRO A 137 5.82 6.20 -10.52
C PRO A 137 7.00 6.28 -9.56
N VAL A 138 7.35 5.16 -8.94
CA VAL A 138 8.48 5.05 -8.02
C VAL A 138 9.68 4.47 -8.74
N TYR A 139 10.65 5.31 -9.02
CA TYR A 139 11.86 4.90 -9.75
C TYR A 139 12.71 3.94 -8.92
N SER A 140 13.15 2.89 -9.56
CA SER A 140 14.06 1.91 -8.98
C SER A 140 15.28 1.68 -9.86
N SER A 141 16.38 1.27 -9.24
CA SER A 141 17.57 0.79 -9.92
C SER A 141 17.93 -0.60 -9.44
N LYS A 142 18.33 -1.48 -10.37
CA LYS A 142 18.72 -2.85 -10.06
C LYS A 142 20.15 -2.87 -9.57
N ALA A 143 20.37 -3.28 -8.34
CA ALA A 143 21.68 -3.53 -7.76
C ALA A 143 21.89 -5.04 -7.61
N ARG A 144 22.62 -5.66 -8.51
CA ARG A 144 22.92 -7.10 -8.54
C ARG A 144 21.67 -7.99 -8.51
N THR A 145 21.13 -8.27 -7.31
CA THR A 145 19.93 -9.14 -7.11
C THR A 145 18.75 -8.40 -6.47
N ARG A 146 18.91 -7.14 -6.10
CA ARG A 146 17.90 -6.34 -5.39
C ARG A 146 17.64 -5.04 -6.12
N TYR A 147 16.45 -4.48 -5.90
CA TYR A 147 16.12 -3.14 -6.35
C TYR A 147 16.28 -2.14 -5.20
N THR A 148 16.81 -0.97 -5.52
CA THR A 148 16.80 0.20 -4.65
C THR A 148 15.80 1.20 -5.20
N TYR A 149 15.01 1.82 -4.32
CA TYR A 149 13.93 2.73 -4.69
C TYR A 149 14.25 4.16 -4.29
N ASN A 150 13.90 5.12 -5.14
CA ASN A 150 14.10 6.53 -4.88
C ASN A 150 12.97 7.11 -4.01
N ILE A 151 13.01 6.79 -2.72
CA ILE A 151 12.01 7.23 -1.74
C ILE A 151 12.05 8.76 -1.54
N GLY A 152 13.22 9.38 -1.63
CA GLY A 152 13.33 10.83 -1.51
C GLY A 152 12.59 11.59 -2.60
N LYS A 153 12.58 11.05 -3.83
CA LYS A 153 11.78 11.60 -4.92
C LYS A 153 10.28 11.38 -4.67
N LEU A 154 9.89 10.19 -4.24
CA LEU A 154 8.50 9.88 -3.89
C LEU A 154 7.95 10.87 -2.85
N ILE A 155 8.67 11.08 -1.75
CA ILE A 155 8.25 12.01 -0.70
C ILE A 155 8.01 13.42 -1.27
N LYS A 156 8.93 13.92 -2.12
CA LYS A 156 8.78 15.24 -2.74
C LYS A 156 7.55 15.33 -3.66
N GLU A 157 7.29 14.29 -4.44
CA GLU A 157 6.16 14.26 -5.37
C GLU A 157 4.81 14.07 -4.69
N THR A 158 4.79 13.56 -3.46
CA THR A 158 3.56 13.40 -2.67
C THR A 158 3.11 14.70 -1.98
N HIS A 159 3.95 15.72 -1.94
CA HIS A 159 3.67 17.03 -1.34
C HIS A 159 3.19 18.09 -2.34
N LEU A 160 2.99 17.73 -3.58
CA LEU A 160 2.43 18.60 -4.61
C LEU A 160 0.93 18.43 -4.71
#